data_393e868047633c1f8d69e7662409f3d7
#
_entry.id   393e868047633c1f8d69e7662409f3d7
#
_cell.length_a   1.000
_cell.length_b   1.000
_cell.length_c   1.000
_cell.angle_alpha   90.00
_cell.angle_beta   90.00
_cell.angle_gamma   90.00
#
_symmetry.space_group_name_H-M   'P 1'
#
loop_
_entity.id
_entity.type
_entity.pdbx_description
1 polymer ?
#
loop_
_entity_poly.entity_id
_entity_poly.type
_entity_poly.pdbx_seq_one_letter_code
_entity_poly.pdbx_strand_id
1 'polypeptide(L)'
;MWETVTIGESGATVTVDRRNGLYRKVSDDPRDDLVGEGARLTWLREHGIPAAEVIECRPGLLVTAEVPGVSAAGEWPEASCPRVVDALAGLTRALHSLPITDCPFDRRLAVVIPEALAADVDLDDLDDERAGWTRDELAAELISTRPPDEDLVVCHGDLCPPNVVLDPDTCRVNGLIDAGRLGVADRWADLALVTRSLTDDSDPQYGAWAADRFLKKYGVAPHPRKNDFYRLLDEFF
;
A
#
# COMPACT_ATOMS: atom_id res chain seq x y z
N MET A 1 -25.73 4.76 -10.23
CA MET A 1 -25.59 6.12 -9.65
C MET A 1 -24.30 6.12 -8.84
N TRP A 2 -23.44 7.12 -9.06
CA TRP A 2 -22.16 7.22 -8.36
C TRP A 2 -22.35 7.85 -6.98
N GLU A 3 -21.82 7.20 -5.94
CA GLU A 3 -21.82 7.65 -4.55
C GLU A 3 -20.39 7.94 -4.14
N THR A 4 -20.13 9.04 -3.42
CA THR A 4 -18.78 9.36 -2.95
C THR A 4 -18.36 8.39 -1.87
N VAL A 5 -17.13 7.88 -1.98
CA VAL A 5 -16.45 7.09 -0.94
C VAL A 5 -15.64 8.07 -0.10
N THR A 6 -15.91 8.12 1.19
CA THR A 6 -15.24 9.04 2.13
C THR A 6 -14.07 8.39 2.86
N ILE A 7 -13.66 7.21 2.41
CA ILE A 7 -12.56 6.44 3.02
C ILE A 7 -11.38 6.51 2.06
N GLY A 8 -10.26 7.09 2.52
CA GLY A 8 -8.99 7.21 1.79
C GLY A 8 -8.49 8.65 1.77
N GLU A 9 -7.18 8.81 1.89
CA GLU A 9 -6.46 10.09 2.04
C GLU A 9 -5.89 10.61 0.71
N SER A 10 -6.23 9.98 -0.42
CA SER A 10 -5.77 10.43 -1.73
C SER A 10 -6.45 11.74 -2.14
N GLY A 11 -5.70 12.68 -2.72
CA GLY A 11 -6.25 13.92 -3.31
C GLY A 11 -7.28 13.68 -4.43
N ALA A 12 -7.44 12.45 -4.89
CA ALA A 12 -8.40 12.04 -5.89
C ALA A 12 -9.81 11.81 -5.29
N THR A 13 -10.84 12.22 -6.01
CA THR A 13 -12.22 11.90 -5.65
C THR A 13 -12.55 10.45 -6.03
N VAL A 14 -12.87 9.62 -5.03
CA VAL A 14 -13.30 8.23 -5.23
C VAL A 14 -14.82 8.13 -5.14
N THR A 15 -15.43 7.46 -6.11
CA THR A 15 -16.88 7.19 -6.14
C THR A 15 -17.15 5.73 -6.50
N VAL A 16 -18.28 5.19 -6.03
CA VAL A 16 -18.72 3.82 -6.30
C VAL A 16 -20.08 3.79 -6.99
N ASP A 17 -20.22 2.98 -7.99
CA ASP A 17 -21.54 2.55 -8.53
C ASP A 17 -21.82 1.11 -8.08
N ARG A 18 -22.47 0.98 -6.92
CA ARG A 18 -22.78 -0.32 -6.29
C ARG A 18 -23.65 -1.20 -7.18
N ARG A 19 -24.48 -0.61 -8.05
CA ARG A 19 -25.36 -1.37 -8.95
C ARG A 19 -24.58 -2.12 -10.01
N ASN A 20 -23.51 -1.51 -10.49
CA ASN A 20 -22.67 -2.07 -11.55
C ASN A 20 -21.35 -2.67 -11.00
N GLY A 21 -21.10 -2.58 -9.70
CA GLY A 21 -19.86 -3.05 -9.09
C GLY A 21 -18.64 -2.34 -9.66
N LEU A 22 -18.67 -0.99 -9.70
CA LEU A 22 -17.57 -0.19 -10.25
C LEU A 22 -17.10 0.87 -9.25
N TYR A 23 -15.80 1.06 -9.19
CA TYR A 23 -15.17 2.19 -8.52
C TYR A 23 -14.58 3.14 -9.54
N ARG A 24 -14.60 4.42 -9.23
CA ARG A 24 -14.07 5.47 -10.10
C ARG A 24 -13.25 6.46 -9.29
N LYS A 25 -11.98 6.60 -9.65
CA LYS A 25 -11.04 7.62 -9.18
C LYS A 25 -10.99 8.74 -10.22
N VAL A 26 -11.15 10.00 -9.80
CA VAL A 26 -11.03 11.20 -10.65
C VAL A 26 -10.11 12.19 -9.97
N SER A 27 -9.15 12.71 -10.71
CA SER A 27 -8.29 13.80 -10.26
C SER A 27 -7.96 14.74 -11.42
N ASP A 28 -7.95 16.04 -11.11
CA ASP A 28 -7.47 17.08 -12.00
C ASP A 28 -6.00 17.45 -11.70
N ASP A 29 -5.40 16.87 -10.64
CA ASP A 29 -4.00 17.07 -10.31
C ASP A 29 -3.11 16.20 -11.22
N PRO A 30 -2.21 16.77 -12.00
CA PRO A 30 -1.31 16.01 -12.87
C PRO A 30 -0.30 15.13 -12.10
N ARG A 31 -0.16 15.32 -10.77
CA ARG A 31 0.68 14.49 -9.91
C ARG A 31 0.02 13.12 -9.65
N ASP A 32 -1.31 13.05 -9.74
CA ASP A 32 -2.06 11.79 -9.59
C ASP A 32 -1.97 10.99 -10.90
N ASP A 33 -0.97 10.12 -10.99
CA ASP A 33 -0.73 9.26 -12.16
C ASP A 33 -1.73 8.08 -12.24
N LEU A 34 -3.02 8.42 -12.48
CA LEU A 34 -4.08 7.40 -12.61
C LEU A 34 -3.85 6.46 -13.81
N VAL A 35 -3.14 6.91 -14.85
CA VAL A 35 -2.77 6.06 -15.99
C VAL A 35 -1.70 5.04 -15.55
N GLY A 36 -0.72 5.49 -14.78
CA GLY A 36 0.29 4.61 -14.21
C GLY A 36 -0.31 3.63 -13.20
N GLU A 37 -1.27 4.05 -12.36
CA GLU A 37 -1.98 3.14 -11.46
C GLU A 37 -2.72 2.06 -12.23
N GLY A 38 -3.46 2.42 -13.28
CA GLY A 38 -4.15 1.46 -14.15
C GLY A 38 -3.20 0.48 -14.82
N ALA A 39 -2.03 0.94 -15.28
CA ALA A 39 -1.00 0.08 -15.86
C ALA A 39 -0.44 -0.92 -14.83
N ARG A 40 -0.22 -0.49 -13.58
CA ARG A 40 0.27 -1.33 -12.47
C ARG A 40 -0.75 -2.39 -12.06
N LEU A 41 -2.03 -2.02 -11.92
CA LEU A 41 -3.12 -2.98 -11.65
C LEU A 41 -3.22 -4.04 -12.76
N THR A 42 -3.13 -3.62 -14.01
CA THR A 42 -3.14 -4.54 -15.16
C THR A 42 -1.95 -5.49 -15.10
N TRP A 43 -0.76 -4.95 -14.87
CA TRP A 43 0.48 -5.72 -14.75
C TRP A 43 0.41 -6.79 -13.64
N LEU A 44 -0.11 -6.44 -12.45
CA LEU A 44 -0.32 -7.39 -11.35
C LEU A 44 -1.14 -8.60 -11.80
N ARG A 45 -2.28 -8.35 -12.46
CA ARG A 45 -3.17 -9.41 -12.93
C ARG A 45 -2.52 -10.31 -13.99
N GLU A 46 -1.77 -9.71 -14.91
CA GLU A 46 -1.00 -10.44 -15.94
C GLU A 46 0.09 -11.34 -15.33
N HIS A 47 0.58 -11.00 -14.13
CA HIS A 47 1.59 -11.77 -13.40
C HIS A 47 1.01 -12.66 -12.30
N GLY A 48 -0.32 -12.88 -12.32
CA GLY A 48 -0.98 -13.84 -11.43
C GLY A 48 -1.23 -13.34 -10.01
N ILE A 49 -1.02 -12.06 -9.73
CA ILE A 49 -1.41 -11.42 -8.47
C ILE A 49 -2.85 -10.90 -8.63
N PRO A 50 -3.79 -11.31 -7.76
CA PRO A 50 -5.15 -10.81 -7.83
C PRO A 50 -5.17 -9.31 -7.52
N ALA A 51 -5.79 -8.52 -8.41
CA ALA A 51 -5.95 -7.08 -8.28
C ALA A 51 -7.23 -6.62 -8.97
N ALA A 52 -7.67 -5.39 -8.66
CA ALA A 52 -8.83 -4.79 -9.30
C ALA A 52 -8.68 -4.77 -10.84
N GLU A 53 -9.74 -5.12 -11.54
CA GLU A 53 -9.76 -5.11 -13.01
C GLU A 53 -9.99 -3.68 -13.50
N VAL A 54 -9.11 -3.21 -14.39
CA VAL A 54 -9.24 -1.90 -15.03
C VAL A 54 -10.29 -1.96 -16.15
N ILE A 55 -11.33 -1.16 -16.01
CA ILE A 55 -12.44 -1.07 -16.99
C ILE A 55 -12.23 0.11 -17.94
N GLU A 56 -11.82 1.27 -17.40
CA GLU A 56 -11.48 2.47 -18.17
C GLU A 56 -10.32 3.17 -17.50
N CYS A 57 -9.35 3.63 -18.31
CA CYS A 57 -8.20 4.36 -17.81
C CYS A 57 -7.79 5.43 -18.83
N ARG A 58 -7.68 6.69 -18.39
CA ARG A 58 -7.19 7.82 -19.15
C ARG A 58 -6.70 8.92 -18.20
N PRO A 59 -5.98 9.93 -18.67
CA PRO A 59 -5.56 11.02 -17.81
C PRO A 59 -6.72 11.61 -17.00
N GLY A 60 -6.55 11.68 -15.69
CA GLY A 60 -7.54 12.16 -14.72
C GLY A 60 -8.71 11.22 -14.43
N LEU A 61 -8.71 10.00 -14.97
CA LEU A 61 -9.78 9.01 -14.71
C LEU A 61 -9.23 7.59 -14.66
N LEU A 62 -9.59 6.86 -13.61
CA LEU A 62 -9.43 5.42 -13.50
C LEU A 62 -10.78 4.82 -13.04
N VAL A 63 -11.29 3.84 -13.78
CA VAL A 63 -12.46 3.05 -13.41
C VAL A 63 -12.03 1.59 -13.27
N THR A 64 -12.33 0.99 -12.13
CA THR A 64 -12.05 -0.42 -11.85
C THR A 64 -13.32 -1.17 -11.50
N ALA A 65 -13.33 -2.48 -11.77
CA ALA A 65 -14.34 -3.37 -11.20
C ALA A 65 -14.13 -3.47 -9.68
N GLU A 66 -15.23 -3.58 -8.95
CA GLU A 66 -15.22 -3.88 -7.53
C GLU A 66 -14.55 -5.24 -7.29
N VAL A 67 -13.59 -5.28 -6.37
CA VAL A 67 -13.06 -6.54 -5.87
C VAL A 67 -14.06 -7.06 -4.81
N PRO A 68 -14.69 -8.22 -5.03
CA PRO A 68 -15.70 -8.72 -4.08
C PRO A 68 -15.03 -9.15 -2.77
N GLY A 69 -15.65 -8.82 -1.63
CA GLY A 69 -15.18 -9.23 -0.33
C GLY A 69 -15.17 -8.12 0.71
N VAL A 70 -14.34 -8.30 1.72
CA VAL A 70 -14.15 -7.37 2.83
C VAL A 70 -12.67 -6.98 2.88
N SER A 71 -12.41 -5.69 3.04
CA SER A 71 -11.03 -5.20 3.27
C SER A 71 -10.42 -5.87 4.49
N ALA A 72 -9.11 -6.10 4.49
CA ALA A 72 -8.43 -6.62 5.67
C ALA A 72 -8.53 -5.66 6.88
N ALA A 73 -8.75 -4.37 6.65
CA ALA A 73 -9.08 -3.38 7.69
C ALA A 73 -10.56 -3.39 8.12
N GLY A 74 -11.44 -4.12 7.42
CA GLY A 74 -12.84 -4.24 7.79
C GLY A 74 -13.05 -5.04 9.08
N GLU A 75 -14.30 -5.10 9.54
CA GLU A 75 -14.65 -5.88 10.72
C GLU A 75 -14.51 -7.39 10.47
N TRP A 76 -13.62 -8.04 11.19
CA TRP A 76 -13.40 -9.48 11.15
C TRP A 76 -13.73 -10.12 12.49
N PRO A 77 -14.36 -11.31 12.52
CA PRO A 77 -14.47 -12.09 13.75
C PRO A 77 -13.07 -12.34 14.34
N GLU A 78 -12.91 -12.19 15.65
CA GLU A 78 -11.63 -12.38 16.35
C GLU A 78 -10.92 -13.68 15.95
N ALA A 79 -11.68 -14.78 15.84
CA ALA A 79 -11.14 -16.08 15.41
C ALA A 79 -10.61 -16.09 13.97
N SER A 80 -10.99 -15.11 13.14
CA SER A 80 -10.55 -14.97 11.74
C SER A 80 -9.31 -14.06 11.59
N CYS A 81 -9.08 -13.13 12.52
CA CYS A 81 -7.95 -12.19 12.44
C CYS A 81 -6.59 -12.87 12.19
N PRO A 82 -6.23 -14.00 12.86
CA PRO A 82 -4.99 -14.69 12.54
C PRO A 82 -4.90 -15.23 11.13
N ARG A 83 -6.03 -15.60 10.50
CA ARG A 83 -6.08 -16.06 9.11
C ARG A 83 -5.95 -14.91 8.13
N VAL A 84 -6.53 -13.76 8.45
CA VAL A 84 -6.36 -12.51 7.68
C VAL A 84 -4.89 -12.12 7.65
N VAL A 85 -4.22 -12.07 8.81
CA VAL A 85 -2.78 -11.77 8.90
C VAL A 85 -1.93 -12.78 8.11
N ASP A 86 -2.27 -14.08 8.17
CA ASP A 86 -1.59 -15.11 7.39
C ASP A 86 -1.79 -14.92 5.88
N ALA A 87 -2.98 -14.46 5.46
CA ALA A 87 -3.28 -14.16 4.07
C ALA A 87 -2.51 -12.93 3.55
N LEU A 88 -2.42 -11.87 4.36
CA LEU A 88 -1.58 -10.70 4.07
C LEU A 88 -0.12 -11.11 3.85
N ALA A 89 0.46 -11.89 4.78
CA ALA A 89 1.84 -12.36 4.65
C ALA A 89 2.05 -13.26 3.43
N GLY A 90 1.07 -14.10 3.11
CA GLY A 90 1.08 -14.96 1.93
C GLY A 90 1.07 -14.17 0.62
N LEU A 91 0.20 -13.17 0.53
CA LEU A 91 0.10 -12.25 -0.61
C LEU A 91 1.40 -11.47 -0.80
N THR A 92 1.91 -10.84 0.28
CA THR A 92 3.17 -10.08 0.24
C THR A 92 4.32 -10.95 -0.26
N ARG A 93 4.42 -12.18 0.21
CA ARG A 93 5.46 -13.10 -0.24
C ARG A 93 5.29 -13.51 -1.70
N ALA A 94 4.05 -13.70 -2.18
CA ALA A 94 3.77 -14.00 -3.58
C ALA A 94 4.19 -12.83 -4.48
N LEU A 95 3.82 -11.60 -4.12
CA LEU A 95 4.20 -10.38 -4.83
C LEU A 95 5.73 -10.22 -4.87
N HIS A 96 6.39 -10.32 -3.72
CA HIS A 96 7.85 -10.18 -3.60
C HIS A 96 8.64 -11.33 -4.27
N SER A 97 7.97 -12.41 -4.67
CA SER A 97 8.59 -13.53 -5.41
C SER A 97 8.55 -13.34 -6.92
N LEU A 98 7.87 -12.31 -7.42
CA LEU A 98 7.86 -12.00 -8.85
C LEU A 98 9.27 -11.57 -9.31
N PRO A 99 9.68 -11.95 -10.53
CA PRO A 99 10.97 -11.53 -11.08
C PRO A 99 11.02 -10.00 -11.23
N ILE A 100 11.99 -9.36 -10.59
CA ILE A 100 12.19 -7.90 -10.69
C ILE A 100 12.51 -7.44 -12.11
N THR A 101 13.06 -8.33 -12.94
CA THR A 101 13.37 -8.06 -14.37
C THR A 101 12.12 -7.87 -15.23
N ASP A 102 10.98 -8.39 -14.80
CA ASP A 102 9.72 -8.33 -15.52
C ASP A 102 8.87 -7.12 -15.11
N CYS A 103 9.23 -6.46 -13.98
CA CYS A 103 8.56 -5.27 -13.49
C CYS A 103 9.14 -4.00 -14.13
N PRO A 104 8.35 -3.26 -14.94
CA PRO A 104 8.83 -2.06 -15.62
C PRO A 104 8.84 -0.80 -14.72
N PHE A 105 8.34 -0.90 -13.48
CA PHE A 105 8.17 0.22 -12.58
C PHE A 105 9.32 0.28 -11.58
N ASP A 106 9.98 1.44 -11.48
CA ASP A 106 11.13 1.66 -10.60
C ASP A 106 10.73 2.52 -9.40
N ARG A 107 10.84 1.96 -8.20
CA ARG A 107 10.59 2.62 -6.92
C ARG A 107 11.77 2.49 -5.97
N ARG A 108 12.97 2.28 -6.50
CA ARG A 108 14.20 2.26 -5.70
C ARG A 108 14.47 3.61 -5.06
N LEU A 109 15.22 3.61 -3.97
CA LEU A 109 15.57 4.83 -3.22
C LEU A 109 16.21 5.92 -4.08
N ALA A 110 16.88 5.54 -5.16
CA ALA A 110 17.44 6.50 -6.12
C ALA A 110 16.36 7.30 -6.88
N VAL A 111 15.15 6.77 -6.98
CA VAL A 111 13.99 7.41 -7.62
C VAL A 111 13.13 8.09 -6.56
N VAL A 112 12.73 7.36 -5.51
CA VAL A 112 11.72 7.85 -4.58
C VAL A 112 12.21 8.93 -3.60
N ILE A 113 13.52 8.94 -3.23
CA ILE A 113 14.04 10.00 -2.36
C ILE A 113 13.97 11.38 -3.02
N PRO A 114 14.40 11.58 -4.29
CA PRO A 114 14.19 12.86 -4.98
C PRO A 114 12.71 13.27 -5.08
N GLU A 115 11.79 12.32 -5.31
CA GLU A 115 10.36 12.57 -5.33
C GLU A 115 9.86 13.05 -3.96
N ALA A 116 10.18 12.33 -2.89
CA ALA A 116 9.85 12.66 -1.51
C ALA A 116 10.35 14.06 -1.13
N LEU A 117 11.61 14.38 -1.44
CA LEU A 117 12.19 15.69 -1.16
C LEU A 117 11.57 16.84 -1.99
N ALA A 118 10.86 16.54 -3.06
CA ALA A 118 10.13 17.51 -3.88
C ALA A 118 8.64 17.62 -3.52
N ALA A 119 8.11 16.65 -2.74
CA ALA A 119 6.71 16.61 -2.37
C ALA A 119 6.33 17.70 -1.36
N ASP A 120 5.06 18.11 -1.39
CA ASP A 120 4.44 18.85 -0.30
C ASP A 120 4.00 17.84 0.77
N VAL A 121 4.50 18.01 1.99
CA VAL A 121 4.20 17.11 3.13
C VAL A 121 3.05 17.71 3.92
N ASP A 122 2.04 16.90 4.25
CA ASP A 122 1.03 17.29 5.21
C ASP A 122 1.58 17.11 6.64
N LEU A 123 1.98 18.22 7.26
CA LEU A 123 2.58 18.21 8.61
C LEU A 123 1.55 17.99 9.72
N ASP A 124 0.25 18.06 9.41
CA ASP A 124 -0.83 17.82 10.37
C ASP A 124 -1.21 16.32 10.44
N ASP A 125 -0.72 15.52 9.45
CA ASP A 125 -1.03 14.07 9.32
C ASP A 125 0.19 13.16 9.52
N LEU A 126 1.20 13.61 10.24
CA LEU A 126 2.39 12.80 10.53
C LEU A 126 2.08 11.71 11.58
N ASP A 127 2.77 10.57 11.46
CA ASP A 127 2.79 9.53 12.50
C ASP A 127 3.12 10.14 13.88
N ASP A 128 2.56 9.60 14.96
CA ASP A 128 2.76 10.08 16.35
C ASP A 128 4.23 10.25 16.73
N GLU A 129 5.12 9.38 16.20
CA GLU A 129 6.57 9.40 16.44
C GLU A 129 7.24 10.65 15.86
N ARG A 130 6.58 11.32 14.89
CA ARG A 130 7.09 12.51 14.17
C ARG A 130 6.18 13.71 14.32
N ALA A 131 5.14 13.62 15.16
CA ALA A 131 4.23 14.72 15.42
C ALA A 131 4.98 16.00 15.81
N GLY A 132 4.71 17.08 15.07
CA GLY A 132 5.33 18.37 15.29
C GLY A 132 6.72 18.56 14.64
N TRP A 133 7.20 17.59 13.88
CA TRP A 133 8.42 17.77 13.07
C TRP A 133 8.16 18.74 11.92
N THR A 134 9.19 19.45 11.54
CA THR A 134 9.20 20.28 10.34
C THR A 134 9.63 19.45 9.12
N ARG A 135 9.25 19.93 7.93
CA ARG A 135 9.69 19.31 6.67
C ARG A 135 11.22 19.20 6.55
N ASP A 136 11.97 20.21 7.06
CA ASP A 136 13.43 20.19 7.02
C ASP A 136 14.01 19.11 7.95
N GLU A 137 13.39 18.86 9.11
CA GLU A 137 13.79 17.79 10.03
C GLU A 137 13.50 16.42 9.41
N LEU A 138 12.31 16.22 8.81
CA LEU A 138 11.98 14.99 8.09
C LEU A 138 12.98 14.72 6.95
N ALA A 139 13.28 15.73 6.13
CA ALA A 139 14.21 15.61 5.02
C ALA A 139 15.66 15.31 5.48
N ALA A 140 16.12 15.95 6.55
CA ALA A 140 17.44 15.71 7.11
C ALA A 140 17.57 14.28 7.66
N GLU A 141 16.54 13.82 8.37
CA GLU A 141 16.50 12.45 8.91
C GLU A 141 16.43 11.41 7.79
N LEU A 142 15.60 11.62 6.77
CA LEU A 142 15.49 10.73 5.59
C LEU A 142 16.85 10.54 4.91
N ILE A 143 17.61 11.62 4.74
CA ILE A 143 18.95 11.55 4.13
C ILE A 143 19.94 10.84 5.04
N SER A 144 19.91 11.16 6.36
CA SER A 144 20.90 10.65 7.32
C SER A 144 20.73 9.18 7.65
N THR A 145 19.48 8.66 7.58
CA THR A 145 19.13 7.28 7.92
C THR A 145 18.99 6.36 6.71
N ARG A 146 19.22 6.88 5.50
CA ARG A 146 19.16 6.09 4.27
C ARG A 146 19.93 4.77 4.38
N PRO A 147 19.26 3.62 4.13
CA PRO A 147 19.94 2.33 4.11
C PRO A 147 21.05 2.29 3.05
N PRO A 148 22.19 1.65 3.36
CA PRO A 148 23.31 1.55 2.43
C PRO A 148 23.02 0.59 1.26
N ASP A 149 22.06 -0.32 1.44
CA ASP A 149 21.69 -1.38 0.50
C ASP A 149 20.18 -1.60 0.48
N GLU A 150 19.67 -2.01 -0.67
CA GLU A 150 18.26 -2.37 -0.91
C GLU A 150 18.16 -3.87 -1.22
N ASP A 151 17.25 -4.56 -0.55
CA ASP A 151 16.88 -5.95 -0.86
C ASP A 151 15.68 -5.92 -1.82
N LEU A 152 15.99 -5.81 -3.11
CA LEU A 152 15.04 -5.49 -4.16
C LEU A 152 14.07 -6.62 -4.46
N VAL A 153 12.80 -6.29 -4.45
CA VAL A 153 11.66 -7.13 -4.82
C VAL A 153 10.62 -6.27 -5.55
N VAL A 154 9.55 -6.87 -6.05
CA VAL A 154 8.39 -6.12 -6.53
C VAL A 154 7.52 -5.78 -5.32
N CYS A 155 7.42 -4.51 -4.95
CA CYS A 155 6.59 -4.01 -3.87
C CYS A 155 5.29 -3.41 -4.39
N HIS A 156 4.23 -3.44 -3.57
CA HIS A 156 3.02 -2.66 -3.78
C HIS A 156 3.28 -1.16 -3.58
N GLY A 157 4.12 -0.83 -2.61
CA GLY A 157 4.53 0.53 -2.27
C GLY A 157 3.57 1.29 -1.36
N ASP A 158 2.38 0.74 -1.14
CA ASP A 158 1.38 1.16 -0.18
C ASP A 158 0.60 -0.08 0.32
N LEU A 159 1.33 -1.09 0.76
CA LEU A 159 0.74 -2.32 1.23
C LEU A 159 0.24 -2.16 2.68
N CYS A 160 -1.04 -1.91 2.81
CA CYS A 160 -1.73 -1.78 4.09
C CYS A 160 -3.03 -2.59 4.08
N PRO A 161 -3.61 -2.95 5.24
CA PRO A 161 -4.85 -3.71 5.32
C PRO A 161 -6.02 -3.12 4.50
N PRO A 162 -6.23 -1.79 4.42
CA PRO A 162 -7.27 -1.21 3.57
C PRO A 162 -7.18 -1.62 2.10
N ASN A 163 -5.97 -1.81 1.57
CA ASN A 163 -5.71 -2.08 0.16
C ASN A 163 -5.78 -3.57 -0.23
N VAL A 164 -6.11 -4.44 0.71
CA VAL A 164 -6.23 -5.89 0.49
C VAL A 164 -7.65 -6.35 0.75
N VAL A 165 -8.33 -6.88 -0.26
CA VAL A 165 -9.70 -7.39 -0.16
C VAL A 165 -9.68 -8.91 -0.09
N LEU A 166 -10.42 -9.47 0.90
CA LEU A 166 -10.48 -10.91 1.15
C LEU A 166 -11.93 -11.42 1.11
N ASP A 167 -12.05 -12.69 0.81
CA ASP A 167 -13.29 -13.44 0.94
C ASP A 167 -13.66 -13.60 2.43
N PRO A 168 -14.85 -13.19 2.87
CA PRO A 168 -15.22 -13.17 4.28
C PRO A 168 -15.31 -14.56 4.94
N ASP A 169 -15.57 -15.60 4.17
CA ASP A 169 -15.75 -16.96 4.69
C ASP A 169 -14.41 -17.71 4.75
N THR A 170 -13.59 -17.53 3.73
CA THR A 170 -12.34 -18.30 3.57
C THR A 170 -11.08 -17.54 3.96
N CYS A 171 -11.14 -16.21 4.11
CA CYS A 171 -10.00 -15.29 4.27
C CYS A 171 -8.97 -15.40 3.13
N ARG A 172 -9.39 -15.84 1.95
CA ARG A 172 -8.52 -15.84 0.76
C ARG A 172 -8.48 -14.46 0.17
N VAL A 173 -7.32 -14.04 -0.32
CA VAL A 173 -7.19 -12.75 -1.02
C VAL A 173 -7.95 -12.82 -2.34
N ASN A 174 -8.88 -11.88 -2.52
CA ASN A 174 -9.63 -11.67 -3.74
C ASN A 174 -8.99 -10.60 -4.63
N GLY A 175 -8.27 -9.64 -4.05
CA GLY A 175 -7.51 -8.69 -4.84
C GLY A 175 -6.87 -7.56 -4.05
N LEU A 176 -5.89 -6.94 -4.70
CA LEU A 176 -5.28 -5.67 -4.33
C LEU A 176 -6.00 -4.52 -5.01
N ILE A 177 -6.03 -3.39 -4.36
CA ILE A 177 -6.48 -2.10 -4.90
C ILE A 177 -5.38 -1.06 -4.66
N ASP A 178 -5.48 0.10 -5.30
CA ASP A 178 -4.62 1.26 -5.07
C ASP A 178 -3.12 0.97 -5.29
N ALA A 179 -2.77 0.54 -6.51
CA ALA A 179 -1.41 0.15 -6.86
C ALA A 179 -0.55 1.32 -7.41
N GLY A 180 -0.89 2.57 -7.10
CA GLY A 180 -0.22 3.76 -7.65
C GLY A 180 1.28 3.83 -7.38
N ARG A 181 1.74 3.20 -6.30
CA ARG A 181 3.17 3.18 -5.90
C ARG A 181 3.88 1.85 -6.20
N LEU A 182 3.23 0.90 -6.90
CA LEU A 182 3.84 -0.40 -7.20
C LEU A 182 5.11 -0.26 -8.04
N GLY A 183 6.13 -1.03 -7.70
CA GLY A 183 7.38 -1.09 -8.46
C GLY A 183 8.49 -1.85 -7.73
N VAL A 184 9.66 -1.91 -8.38
CA VAL A 184 10.85 -2.52 -7.79
C VAL A 184 11.39 -1.63 -6.68
N ALA A 185 11.41 -2.13 -5.45
CA ALA A 185 11.87 -1.42 -4.25
C ALA A 185 12.49 -2.41 -3.24
N ASP A 186 13.03 -1.88 -2.14
CA ASP A 186 13.38 -2.73 -0.99
C ASP A 186 12.12 -3.34 -0.39
N ARG A 187 12.16 -4.62 0.00
CA ARG A 187 11.01 -5.31 0.63
C ARG A 187 10.45 -4.58 1.86
N TRP A 188 11.26 -3.77 2.54
CA TRP A 188 10.83 -3.00 3.71
C TRP A 188 9.92 -1.83 3.35
N ALA A 189 9.82 -1.44 2.08
CA ALA A 189 8.81 -0.49 1.63
C ALA A 189 7.38 -1.01 1.92
N ASP A 190 7.14 -2.31 1.72
CA ASP A 190 5.84 -2.92 2.05
C ASP A 190 5.78 -3.39 3.52
N LEU A 191 6.85 -4.05 4.02
CA LEU A 191 6.84 -4.64 5.35
C LEU A 191 6.67 -3.60 6.47
N ALA A 192 7.24 -2.41 6.30
CA ALA A 192 7.12 -1.32 7.25
C ALA A 192 5.67 -0.81 7.33
N LEU A 193 5.02 -0.62 6.20
CA LEU A 193 3.65 -0.11 6.13
C LEU A 193 2.63 -1.12 6.66
N VAL A 194 2.74 -2.39 6.26
CA VAL A 194 1.87 -3.45 6.82
C VAL A 194 2.02 -3.54 8.33
N THR A 195 3.25 -3.56 8.84
CA THR A 195 3.48 -3.68 10.29
C THR A 195 3.03 -2.45 11.06
N ARG A 196 3.15 -1.24 10.50
CA ARG A 196 2.58 -0.01 11.06
C ARG A 196 1.07 -0.15 11.16
N SER A 197 0.40 -0.39 10.04
CA SER A 197 -1.07 -0.45 9.99
C SER A 197 -1.64 -1.56 10.87
N LEU A 198 -0.96 -2.71 11.01
CA LEU A 198 -1.38 -3.78 11.92
C LEU A 198 -1.19 -3.42 13.42
N THR A 199 -0.49 -2.34 13.76
CA THR A 199 -0.30 -1.89 15.14
C THR A 199 -0.98 -0.57 15.43
N ASP A 200 -1.64 0.01 14.44
CA ASP A 200 -2.35 1.27 14.56
C ASP A 200 -3.63 1.13 15.38
N ASP A 201 -3.93 2.12 16.21
CA ASP A 201 -5.12 2.14 17.09
C ASP A 201 -6.43 2.28 16.31
N SER A 202 -6.38 2.71 15.04
CA SER A 202 -7.54 2.76 14.14
C SER A 202 -8.07 1.37 13.79
N ASP A 203 -7.22 0.32 13.92
CA ASP A 203 -7.56 -1.08 13.63
C ASP A 203 -7.42 -1.99 14.87
N PRO A 204 -8.22 -1.75 15.94
CA PRO A 204 -8.02 -2.34 17.27
C PRO A 204 -8.17 -3.86 17.32
N GLN A 205 -8.66 -4.50 16.26
CA GLN A 205 -8.75 -5.95 16.15
C GLN A 205 -7.37 -6.63 15.99
N TYR A 206 -6.34 -5.85 15.62
CA TYR A 206 -4.98 -6.32 15.45
C TYR A 206 -4.10 -5.88 16.64
N GLY A 207 -2.88 -5.44 16.42
CA GLY A 207 -1.93 -5.01 17.42
C GLY A 207 -0.58 -5.72 17.27
N ALA A 208 0.31 -5.59 18.25
CA ALA A 208 1.67 -6.11 18.19
C ALA A 208 1.76 -7.61 17.81
N TRP A 209 0.80 -8.43 18.28
CA TRP A 209 0.76 -9.85 17.93
C TRP A 209 0.58 -10.09 16.43
N ALA A 210 -0.14 -9.21 15.75
CA ALA A 210 -0.43 -9.33 14.33
C ALA A 210 0.81 -8.97 13.49
N ALA A 211 1.53 -7.91 13.84
CA ALA A 211 2.78 -7.54 13.20
C ALA A 211 3.85 -8.63 13.37
N ASP A 212 4.00 -9.19 14.58
CA ASP A 212 4.92 -10.30 14.85
C ASP A 212 4.55 -11.54 14.04
N ARG A 213 3.26 -11.88 13.99
CA ARG A 213 2.76 -13.01 13.21
C ARG A 213 3.01 -12.81 11.72
N PHE A 214 2.74 -11.61 11.21
CA PHE A 214 2.96 -11.25 9.81
C PHE A 214 4.43 -11.46 9.41
N LEU A 215 5.39 -10.85 10.14
CA LEU A 215 6.82 -10.98 9.85
C LEU A 215 7.29 -12.44 9.95
N LYS A 216 6.82 -13.18 10.96
CA LYS A 216 7.12 -14.61 11.11
C LYS A 216 6.58 -15.43 9.93
N LYS A 217 5.36 -15.17 9.46
CA LYS A 217 4.75 -15.87 8.32
C LYS A 217 5.36 -15.48 6.99
N TYR A 218 5.71 -14.22 6.83
CA TYR A 218 6.47 -13.75 5.68
C TYR A 218 7.86 -14.41 5.64
N GLY A 219 8.48 -14.65 6.78
CA GLY A 219 9.75 -15.38 6.90
C GLY A 219 10.99 -14.47 6.99
N VAL A 220 10.84 -13.29 7.62
CA VAL A 220 11.94 -12.34 7.83
C VAL A 220 12.07 -11.99 9.32
N ALA A 221 13.31 -11.75 9.78
CA ALA A 221 13.53 -11.16 11.10
C ALA A 221 13.24 -9.65 11.08
N PRO A 222 12.77 -9.07 12.19
CA PRO A 222 12.60 -7.63 12.30
C PRO A 222 13.89 -6.87 11.98
N HIS A 223 13.77 -5.76 11.26
CA HIS A 223 14.88 -4.87 10.92
C HIS A 223 14.54 -3.43 11.32
N PRO A 224 14.71 -3.03 12.59
CA PRO A 224 14.21 -1.76 13.12
C PRO A 224 14.61 -0.53 12.29
N ARG A 225 15.89 -0.46 11.85
CA ARG A 225 16.37 0.70 11.06
C ARG A 225 15.69 0.84 9.71
N LYS A 226 15.51 -0.27 8.96
CA LYS A 226 14.80 -0.21 7.68
C LYS A 226 13.31 0.05 7.90
N ASN A 227 12.72 -0.56 8.93
CA ASN A 227 11.33 -0.34 9.28
C ASN A 227 11.05 1.14 9.56
N ASP A 228 11.86 1.77 10.40
CA ASP A 228 11.72 3.18 10.73
C ASP A 228 11.99 4.09 9.53
N PHE A 229 13.02 3.78 8.72
CA PHE A 229 13.33 4.53 7.51
C PHE A 229 12.17 4.53 6.50
N TYR A 230 11.53 3.37 6.23
CA TYR A 230 10.45 3.29 5.25
C TYR A 230 9.14 3.89 5.77
N ARG A 231 8.88 3.90 7.08
CA ARG A 231 7.82 4.69 7.70
C ARG A 231 8.06 6.19 7.54
N LEU A 232 9.30 6.64 7.79
CA LEU A 232 9.67 8.04 7.55
C LEU A 232 9.54 8.43 6.08
N LEU A 233 9.92 7.56 5.16
CA LEU A 233 9.77 7.82 3.72
C LEU A 233 8.30 7.98 3.32
N ASP A 234 7.40 7.24 3.96
CA ASP A 234 5.96 7.29 3.70
C ASP A 234 5.31 8.62 4.09
N GLU A 235 5.85 9.35 5.09
CA GLU A 235 5.38 10.69 5.50
C GLU A 235 5.41 11.72 4.37
N PHE A 236 6.08 11.43 3.27
CA PHE A 236 6.21 12.36 2.14
C PHE A 236 5.17 12.11 1.03
N PHE A 237 4.30 11.09 1.16
CA PHE A 237 3.38 10.66 0.11
C PHE A 237 1.93 10.50 0.67
#